data_c5231da099340560379e8ef0cdbdcb8d
#
_entry.id   c5231da099340560379e8ef0cdbdcb8d
#
_cell.length_a   1.000
_cell.length_b   1.000
_cell.length_c   1.000
_cell.angle_alpha   90.00
_cell.angle_beta   90.00
_cell.angle_gamma   90.00
#
_symmetry.space_group_name_H-M   'P 1'
#
loop_
_entity.id
_entity.type
_entity.pdbx_description
1 polymer ?
#
loop_
_entity_poly.entity_id
_entity_poly.type
_entity_poly.pdbx_seq_one_letter_code
_entity_poly.pdbx_strand_id
1 'polypeptide(L)'
;MKTIALDDLTIALAIKVPGSRVAFLQSLFESYEGVGSVRTIDIQRGEVIIMTTPDQLAECKQILEDEKEQLKWSANSQLNKKELQKIFDW
;
A
#
# COMPACT_ATOMS: atom_id res chain seq x y z
N MET A 1 -1.54 0.47 11.52
CA MET A 1 -0.98 0.08 10.20
C MET A 1 0.51 0.40 10.17
N LYS A 2 1.29 -0.53 9.68
CA LYS A 2 2.73 -0.36 9.61
C LYS A 2 3.12 0.55 8.43
N THR A 3 3.91 1.58 8.71
CA THR A 3 4.51 2.43 7.68
C THR A 3 6.00 2.14 7.61
N ILE A 4 6.54 2.12 6.40
CA ILE A 4 7.95 1.84 6.16
C ILE A 4 8.52 3.01 5.36
N ALA A 5 9.42 3.79 5.99
CA ALA A 5 10.09 4.88 5.30
C ALA A 5 11.18 4.31 4.41
N LEU A 6 11.05 4.48 3.10
CA LEU A 6 12.05 4.00 2.14
C LEU A 6 13.16 5.02 1.93
N ASP A 7 12.78 6.29 1.92
CA ASP A 7 13.71 7.42 1.91
C ASP A 7 12.99 8.65 2.49
N ASP A 8 13.58 9.83 2.37
CA ASP A 8 13.03 11.06 2.94
C ASP A 8 11.69 11.46 2.32
N LEU A 9 11.40 10.99 1.12
CA LEU A 9 10.24 11.39 0.35
C LEU A 9 9.24 10.27 0.11
N THR A 10 9.59 9.02 0.44
CA THR A 10 8.78 7.87 0.08
C THR A 10 8.49 6.99 1.29
N ILE A 11 7.21 6.71 1.49
CA ILE A 11 6.72 5.85 2.57
C ILE A 11 5.90 4.73 1.92
N ALA A 12 6.10 3.50 2.39
CA ALA A 12 5.29 2.37 1.96
C ALA A 12 4.34 1.96 3.08
N LEU A 13 3.08 1.75 2.73
CA LEU A 13 2.09 1.15 3.61
C LEU A 13 1.93 -0.31 3.20
N ALA A 14 2.25 -1.24 4.11
CA ALA A 14 2.19 -2.67 3.82
C ALA A 14 0.84 -3.23 4.27
N ILE A 15 0.07 -3.77 3.33
CA ILE A 15 -1.24 -4.33 3.61
C ILE A 15 -1.41 -5.67 2.92
N LYS A 16 -2.41 -6.43 3.36
CA LYS A 16 -2.89 -7.63 2.69
C LYS A 16 -4.31 -7.38 2.23
N VAL A 17 -4.61 -7.78 1.00
CA VAL A 17 -5.91 -7.61 0.38
C VAL A 17 -6.27 -8.91 -0.33
N PRO A 18 -7.51 -9.40 -0.25
CA PRO A 18 -7.90 -10.56 -1.05
C PRO A 18 -7.56 -10.31 -2.52
N GLY A 19 -7.02 -11.33 -3.21
CA GLY A 19 -6.57 -11.18 -4.59
C GLY A 19 -7.65 -10.61 -5.51
N SER A 20 -8.92 -10.97 -5.27
CA SER A 20 -10.05 -10.46 -6.05
C SER A 20 -10.31 -8.97 -5.87
N ARG A 21 -9.69 -8.34 -4.88
CA ARG A 21 -9.87 -6.91 -4.59
C ARG A 21 -8.69 -6.05 -5.05
N VAL A 22 -7.62 -6.67 -5.52
CA VAL A 22 -6.41 -5.92 -5.91
C VAL A 22 -6.70 -4.95 -7.05
N ALA A 23 -7.45 -5.38 -8.06
CA ALA A 23 -7.80 -4.51 -9.19
C ALA A 23 -8.62 -3.30 -8.74
N PHE A 24 -9.55 -3.50 -7.79
CA PHE A 24 -10.32 -2.40 -7.23
C PHE A 24 -9.43 -1.43 -6.47
N LEU A 25 -8.49 -1.94 -5.69
CA LEU A 25 -7.54 -1.11 -4.96
C LEU A 25 -6.71 -0.25 -5.93
N GLN A 26 -6.22 -0.84 -7.00
CA GLN A 26 -5.45 -0.12 -8.01
C GLN A 26 -6.28 0.98 -8.66
N SER A 27 -7.51 0.67 -9.07
CA SER A 27 -8.41 1.66 -9.67
C SER A 27 -8.74 2.79 -8.71
N LEU A 28 -8.93 2.43 -7.44
CA LEU A 28 -9.25 3.42 -6.41
C LEU A 28 -8.14 4.46 -6.28
N PHE A 29 -6.89 4.02 -6.17
CA PHE A 29 -5.76 4.93 -6.03
C PHE A 29 -5.43 5.68 -7.32
N GLU A 30 -5.74 5.10 -8.48
CA GLU A 30 -5.60 5.83 -9.74
C GLU A 30 -6.58 6.99 -9.84
N SER A 31 -7.74 6.88 -9.19
CA SER A 31 -8.74 7.96 -9.18
C SER A 31 -8.35 9.12 -8.27
N TYR A 32 -7.42 8.91 -7.34
CA TYR A 32 -6.90 9.95 -6.44
C TYR A 32 -5.50 10.34 -6.90
N GLU A 33 -5.43 11.27 -7.82
CA GLU A 33 -4.18 11.68 -8.43
C GLU A 33 -3.18 12.18 -7.39
N GLY A 34 -1.98 11.59 -7.40
CA GLY A 34 -0.88 12.04 -6.55
C GLY A 34 -0.89 11.56 -5.10
N VAL A 35 -1.91 10.81 -4.67
CA VAL A 35 -2.00 10.36 -3.28
C VAL A 35 -1.14 9.14 -3.01
N GLY A 36 -1.08 8.20 -3.94
CA GLY A 36 -0.27 7.01 -3.75
C GLY A 36 -0.27 6.11 -4.96
N SER A 37 0.70 5.19 -5.00
CA SER A 37 0.83 4.19 -6.05
C SER A 37 0.76 2.79 -5.45
N VAL A 38 -0.04 1.93 -6.04
CA VAL A 38 -0.19 0.55 -5.57
C VAL A 38 0.83 -0.34 -6.28
N ARG A 39 1.56 -1.13 -5.49
CA ARG A 39 2.51 -2.11 -6.01
C ARG A 39 2.18 -3.47 -5.42
N THR A 40 1.98 -4.46 -6.27
CA THR A 40 1.71 -5.82 -5.81
C THR A 40 3.02 -6.54 -5.54
N ILE A 41 3.14 -7.10 -4.34
CA ILE A 41 4.30 -7.90 -3.93
C ILE A 41 4.05 -9.36 -4.31
N ASP A 42 2.91 -9.90 -3.89
CA ASP A 42 2.55 -11.30 -4.14
C ASP A 42 1.02 -11.36 -4.24
N ILE A 43 0.52 -11.54 -5.46
CA ILE A 43 -0.92 -11.51 -5.70
C ILE A 43 -1.62 -12.73 -5.07
N GLN A 44 -0.95 -13.87 -5.02
CA GLN A 44 -1.55 -15.07 -4.44
C GLN A 44 -1.74 -14.93 -2.93
N ARG A 45 -0.83 -14.24 -2.28
CA ARG A 45 -0.91 -13.97 -0.84
C ARG A 45 -1.63 -12.66 -0.54
N GLY A 46 -1.97 -11.90 -1.56
CA GLY A 46 -2.61 -10.61 -1.38
C GLY A 46 -1.69 -9.58 -0.75
N GLU A 47 -0.39 -9.74 -0.90
CA GLU A 47 0.58 -8.81 -0.32
C GLU A 47 0.79 -7.63 -1.26
N VAL A 48 0.51 -6.44 -0.75
CA VAL A 48 0.50 -5.21 -1.55
C VAL A 48 1.14 -4.10 -0.72
N ILE A 49 1.83 -3.19 -1.39
CA ILE A 49 2.25 -1.94 -0.74
C ILE A 49 1.62 -0.77 -1.47
N ILE A 50 1.40 0.31 -0.72
CA ILE A 50 0.99 1.58 -1.28
C ILE A 50 2.11 2.56 -1.00
N MET A 51 2.73 3.07 -2.07
CA MET A 51 3.81 4.03 -1.95
C MET A 51 3.23 5.43 -1.96
N THR A 52 3.54 6.19 -0.93
CA THR A 52 3.04 7.55 -0.78
C THR A 52 4.16 8.45 -0.27
N THR A 53 3.85 9.71 -0.02
CA THR A 53 4.79 10.70 0.52
C THR A 53 4.35 11.09 1.93
N PRO A 54 5.26 11.68 2.73
CA PRO A 54 4.86 12.19 4.05
C PRO A 54 3.67 13.16 3.99
N ASP A 55 3.61 13.99 2.95
CA ASP A 55 2.53 14.97 2.79
C ASP A 55 1.17 14.32 2.50
N GLN A 56 1.17 13.17 1.82
CA GLN A 56 -0.05 12.48 1.40
C GLN A 56 -0.42 11.31 2.30
N LEU A 57 0.41 11.01 3.30
CA LEU A 57 0.23 9.84 4.14
C LEU A 57 -1.13 9.82 4.84
N ALA A 58 -1.53 10.94 5.42
CA ALA A 58 -2.79 11.02 6.15
C ALA A 58 -3.98 10.77 5.23
N GLU A 59 -3.97 11.36 4.03
CA GLU A 59 -5.03 11.16 3.05
C GLU A 59 -5.07 9.72 2.56
N CYS A 60 -3.90 9.13 2.33
CA CYS A 60 -3.79 7.73 1.93
C CYS A 60 -4.42 6.80 2.96
N LYS A 61 -4.10 7.02 4.23
CA LYS A 61 -4.70 6.24 5.32
C LYS A 61 -6.21 6.43 5.40
N GLN A 62 -6.69 7.66 5.17
CA GLN A 62 -8.11 7.94 5.23
C GLN A 62 -8.86 7.18 4.12
N ILE A 63 -8.32 7.15 2.92
CA ILE A 63 -8.90 6.41 1.81
C ILE A 63 -9.02 4.93 2.17
N LEU A 64 -7.96 4.35 2.74
CA LEU A 64 -7.97 2.95 3.14
C LEU A 64 -9.03 2.68 4.23
N GLU A 65 -9.16 3.57 5.19
CA GLU A 65 -10.17 3.42 6.24
C GLU A 65 -11.59 3.52 5.68
N ASP A 66 -11.82 4.48 4.79
CA ASP A 66 -13.14 4.68 4.19
C ASP A 66 -13.58 3.48 3.36
N GLU A 67 -12.63 2.78 2.74
CA GLU A 67 -12.92 1.66 1.84
C GLU A 67 -12.63 0.30 2.48
N LYS A 68 -12.47 0.26 3.79
CA LYS A 68 -12.07 -0.98 4.47
C LYS A 68 -13.04 -2.14 4.23
N GLU A 69 -14.33 -1.87 4.24
CA GLU A 69 -15.34 -2.91 4.02
C GLU A 69 -15.29 -3.45 2.59
N GLN A 70 -15.05 -2.58 1.62
CA GLN A 70 -14.99 -2.96 0.22
C GLN A 70 -13.70 -3.71 -0.11
N LEU A 71 -12.58 -3.23 0.42
CA LEU A 71 -11.27 -3.80 0.16
C LEU A 71 -10.97 -5.02 1.00
N LYS A 72 -11.52 -5.08 2.20
CA LYS A 72 -11.23 -6.15 3.19
C LYS A 72 -9.75 -6.27 3.46
N TRP A 73 -9.06 -5.12 3.55
CA TRP A 73 -7.63 -5.12 3.78
C TRP A 73 -7.30 -5.30 5.26
N SER A 74 -6.10 -5.80 5.50
CA SER A 74 -5.52 -5.88 6.85
C SER A 74 -4.07 -5.45 6.80
N ALA A 75 -3.52 -5.06 7.93
CA ALA A 75 -2.12 -4.66 7.99
C ALA A 75 -1.21 -5.87 7.77
N ASN A 76 -0.12 -5.67 7.04
CA ASN A 76 0.91 -6.68 6.85
C ASN A 76 2.12 -6.31 7.69
N SER A 77 2.21 -6.85 8.90
CA SER A 77 3.29 -6.52 9.85
C SER A 77 4.59 -7.28 9.59
N GLN A 78 4.58 -8.24 8.67
CA GLN A 78 5.75 -9.08 8.39
C GLN A 78 6.71 -8.45 7.39
N LEU A 79 6.21 -7.53 6.56
CA LEU A 79 7.03 -6.88 5.57
C LEU A 79 7.87 -5.78 6.20
N ASN A 80 9.14 -5.67 5.81
CA ASN A 80 10.05 -4.66 6.32
C ASN A 80 10.83 -3.99 5.19
N LYS A 81 11.59 -2.93 5.54
CA LYS A 81 12.35 -2.15 4.55
C LYS A 81 13.34 -3.01 3.79
N LYS A 82 14.02 -3.93 4.47
CA LYS A 82 15.04 -4.78 3.86
C LYS A 82 14.44 -5.67 2.77
N GLU A 83 13.27 -6.23 3.02
CA GLU A 83 12.58 -7.05 2.03
C GLU A 83 12.11 -6.24 0.84
N LEU A 84 11.60 -5.03 1.08
CA LEU A 84 11.19 -4.14 0.00
C LEU A 84 12.37 -3.71 -0.86
N GLN A 85 13.52 -3.47 -0.26
CA GLN A 85 14.73 -3.13 -0.99
C GLN A 85 15.16 -4.25 -1.95
N LYS A 86 15.01 -5.51 -1.53
CA LYS A 86 15.31 -6.66 -2.37
C LYS A 86 14.35 -6.77 -3.56
N ILE A 87 13.06 -6.54 -3.31
CA ILE A 87 12.02 -6.71 -4.32
C ILE A 87 12.08 -5.61 -5.37
N PHE A 88 12.30 -4.37 -4.97
CA PHE A 88 12.23 -3.20 -5.84
C PHE A 88 13.58 -2.59 -6.18
N ASP A 89 14.66 -3.22 -5.74
CA ASP A 89 16.02 -2.71 -5.97
C ASP A 89 16.16 -1.26 -5.51
N TRP A 90 15.61 -0.99 -4.35
CA TRP A 90 15.52 0.37 -3.82
C TRP A 90 16.83 0.88 -3.22
#